data_d612d5dfd80956e7eaaa35a781029bb5
#
_entry.id   d612d5dfd80956e7eaaa35a781029bb5
#
_cell.length_a   1.000
_cell.length_b   1.000
_cell.length_c   1.000
_cell.angle_alpha   90.00
_cell.angle_beta   90.00
_cell.angle_gamma   90.00
#
_symmetry.space_group_name_H-M   'P 1'
#
loop_
_entity.id
_entity.type
_entity.pdbx_description
1 polymer ?
#
loop_
_entity_poly.entity_id
_entity_poly.type
_entity_poly.pdbx_seq_one_letter_code
_entity_poly.pdbx_strand_id
1 'polypeptide(L)'
;LAYGEENGFTTLCLTDHMWDPAVPGASKWYAAQPYERTREALPLPQSEKTRFLFGCETDMDRYCTIGVSPAVVRELDFVIVPTTHLHMDGFTLDGSEGADERAALWSSRFDALLDADLPFEKVGVAHLTCSLIWRNRYLEVLEKIPVEEYHRLFEKAAKCGIGIELNFPAGNMDAETARLTLLPYRIAKEEGCRFYLGSDAHHPAGLAAAKANFEAIVDLLDLTEDDKILMLTA
;
A
#
# COMPACT_ATOMS: atom_id res chain seq x y z
N LEU A 1 15.88 -12.27 4.02
CA LEU A 1 16.16 -13.30 3.00
C LEU A 1 15.84 -14.69 3.53
N ALA A 2 16.38 -15.10 4.69
CA ALA A 2 16.11 -16.41 5.30
C ALA A 2 14.60 -16.68 5.45
N TYR A 3 13.83 -15.70 5.92
CA TYR A 3 12.37 -15.79 6.01
C TYR A 3 11.74 -16.09 4.64
N GLY A 4 12.19 -15.44 3.58
CA GLY A 4 11.68 -15.66 2.22
C GLY A 4 11.94 -17.11 1.76
N GLU A 5 13.15 -17.58 1.93
CA GLU A 5 13.54 -18.95 1.54
C GLU A 5 12.80 -20.03 2.32
N GLU A 6 12.67 -19.85 3.65
CA GLU A 6 11.98 -20.79 4.54
C GLU A 6 10.48 -20.87 4.25
N ASN A 7 9.88 -19.77 3.79
CA ASN A 7 8.46 -19.68 3.52
C ASN A 7 8.09 -19.78 2.03
N GLY A 8 9.08 -19.95 1.15
CA GLY A 8 8.84 -20.14 -0.28
C GLY A 8 8.51 -18.88 -1.07
N PHE A 9 8.84 -17.69 -0.55
CA PHE A 9 8.69 -16.45 -1.30
C PHE A 9 9.82 -16.29 -2.32
N THR A 10 9.45 -16.20 -3.58
CA THR A 10 10.40 -16.03 -4.69
C THR A 10 10.85 -14.58 -4.86
N THR A 11 10.05 -13.63 -4.38
CA THR A 11 10.34 -12.20 -4.43
C THR A 11 9.96 -11.55 -3.10
N LEU A 12 10.86 -10.75 -2.56
CA LEU A 12 10.64 -9.86 -1.43
C LEU A 12 11.00 -8.43 -1.85
N CYS A 13 10.35 -7.44 -1.28
CA CYS A 13 10.71 -6.04 -1.47
C CYS A 13 10.90 -5.37 -0.10
N LEU A 14 12.04 -4.71 0.10
CA LEU A 14 12.25 -3.80 1.23
C LEU A 14 11.67 -2.45 0.83
N THR A 15 10.72 -1.93 1.62
CA THR A 15 10.02 -0.67 1.35
C THR A 15 10.01 0.22 2.58
N ASP A 16 11.19 0.65 3.03
CA ASP A 16 11.31 1.56 4.16
C ASP A 16 10.71 2.94 3.83
N HIS A 17 10.26 3.65 4.84
CA HIS A 17 9.68 4.98 4.70
C HIS A 17 10.67 5.99 4.11
N MET A 18 10.20 6.80 3.16
CA MET A 18 11.05 7.75 2.47
C MET A 18 10.28 8.99 1.98
N TRP A 19 10.92 10.14 2.04
CA TRP A 19 10.52 11.34 1.32
C TRP A 19 11.74 11.96 0.63
N ASP A 20 11.65 12.13 -0.68
CA ASP A 20 12.73 12.74 -1.47
C ASP A 20 12.86 14.23 -1.10
N PRO A 21 14.06 14.67 -0.63
CA PRO A 21 14.28 16.08 -0.33
C PRO A 21 14.04 17.06 -1.49
N ALA A 22 14.06 16.57 -2.73
CA ALA A 22 13.75 17.38 -3.91
C ALA A 22 12.25 17.69 -4.05
N VAL A 23 11.38 16.96 -3.31
CA VAL A 23 9.94 17.15 -3.31
C VAL A 23 9.54 18.00 -2.10
N PRO A 24 8.90 19.17 -2.28
CA PRO A 24 8.44 20.00 -1.16
C PRO A 24 7.31 19.31 -0.40
N GLY A 25 7.07 19.73 0.85
CA GLY A 25 5.90 19.30 1.62
C GLY A 25 6.16 18.22 2.66
N ALA A 26 7.38 17.70 2.82
CA ALA A 26 7.72 16.71 3.83
C ALA A 26 7.28 17.15 5.25
N SER A 27 6.66 16.24 6.00
CA SER A 27 6.51 16.43 7.44
C SER A 27 7.87 16.38 8.12
N LYS A 28 7.96 16.84 9.39
CA LYS A 28 9.22 16.74 10.16
C LYS A 28 9.72 15.30 10.26
N TRP A 29 8.81 14.34 10.35
CA TRP A 29 9.15 12.94 10.45
C TRP A 29 9.70 12.42 9.11
N TYR A 30 9.05 12.73 8.00
CA TYR A 30 9.51 12.35 6.66
C TYR A 30 10.80 13.07 6.23
N ALA A 31 10.99 14.34 6.63
CA ALA A 31 12.23 15.06 6.36
C ALA A 31 13.48 14.40 7.00
N ALA A 32 13.29 13.59 8.05
CA ALA A 32 14.35 12.80 8.66
C ALA A 32 14.58 11.44 7.96
N GLN A 33 13.87 11.14 6.90
CA GLN A 33 13.91 9.88 6.14
C GLN A 33 14.16 10.13 4.64
N PRO A 34 15.30 10.77 4.29
CA PRO A 34 15.63 11.04 2.89
C PRO A 34 16.02 9.75 2.17
N TYR A 35 16.03 9.79 0.84
CA TYR A 35 16.45 8.68 -0.02
C TYR A 35 17.83 8.12 0.31
N GLU A 36 18.78 8.98 0.67
CA GLU A 36 20.13 8.59 1.05
C GLU A 36 20.15 7.63 2.25
N ARG A 37 19.25 7.83 3.23
CA ARG A 37 19.09 6.93 4.37
C ARG A 37 18.57 5.56 3.94
N THR A 38 17.55 5.53 3.09
CA THR A 38 16.96 4.27 2.58
C THR A 38 18.03 3.45 1.84
N ARG A 39 18.91 4.11 1.08
CA ARG A 39 20.05 3.48 0.37
C ARG A 39 21.09 2.83 1.26
N GLU A 40 21.16 3.17 2.54
CA GLU A 40 22.11 2.52 3.49
C GLU A 40 21.86 1.01 3.62
N ALA A 41 20.67 0.53 3.23
CA ALA A 41 20.36 -0.90 3.18
C ALA A 41 21.07 -1.63 2.03
N LEU A 42 21.62 -0.93 1.05
CA LEU A 42 22.25 -1.53 -0.13
C LEU A 42 23.72 -1.94 0.12
N PRO A 43 24.20 -3.03 -0.50
CA PRO A 43 23.46 -3.94 -1.37
C PRO A 43 22.58 -4.90 -0.58
N LEU A 44 21.36 -5.17 -1.07
CA LEU A 44 20.49 -6.17 -0.47
C LEU A 44 21.05 -7.59 -0.72
N PRO A 45 20.89 -8.51 0.26
CA PRO A 45 21.29 -9.90 0.07
C PRO A 45 20.44 -10.56 -1.03
N GLN A 46 21.06 -11.43 -1.81
CA GLN A 46 20.41 -12.17 -2.89
C GLN A 46 20.62 -13.66 -2.71
N SER A 47 19.73 -14.48 -3.27
CA SER A 47 19.92 -15.93 -3.38
C SER A 47 19.33 -16.48 -4.68
N GLU A 48 19.61 -17.76 -4.95
CA GLU A 48 19.01 -18.45 -6.11
C GLU A 48 17.50 -18.68 -5.97
N LYS A 49 16.98 -18.67 -4.73
CA LYS A 49 15.58 -18.98 -4.42
C LYS A 49 14.71 -17.75 -4.27
N THR A 50 15.28 -16.65 -3.77
CA THR A 50 14.53 -15.45 -3.42
C THR A 50 15.25 -14.22 -3.96
N ARG A 51 14.60 -13.49 -4.84
CA ARG A 51 15.01 -12.16 -5.30
C ARG A 51 14.58 -11.12 -4.25
N PHE A 52 15.51 -10.27 -3.82
CA PHE A 52 15.22 -9.20 -2.88
C PHE A 52 15.30 -7.85 -3.60
N LEU A 53 14.16 -7.19 -3.72
CA LEU A 53 14.00 -5.91 -4.41
C LEU A 53 14.18 -4.73 -3.44
N PHE A 54 14.65 -3.61 -3.97
CA PHE A 54 14.82 -2.37 -3.25
C PHE A 54 13.73 -1.37 -3.65
N GLY A 55 12.87 -1.02 -2.70
CA GLY A 55 11.77 -0.09 -2.88
C GLY A 55 11.70 0.94 -1.76
N CYS A 56 10.61 1.68 -1.75
CA CYS A 56 10.25 2.55 -0.63
C CYS A 56 8.73 2.59 -0.41
N GLU A 57 8.35 2.94 0.81
CA GLU A 57 7.03 3.48 1.10
C GLU A 57 7.19 5.00 1.26
N THR A 58 6.69 5.76 0.30
CA THR A 58 6.59 7.22 0.42
C THR A 58 5.24 7.60 1.03
N ASP A 59 4.86 8.87 1.00
CA ASP A 59 3.52 9.29 1.41
C ASP A 59 2.98 10.36 0.47
N MET A 60 1.76 10.76 0.72
CA MET A 60 1.07 11.84 0.04
C MET A 60 0.65 12.87 1.08
N ASP A 61 1.01 14.14 0.90
CA ASP A 61 0.59 15.23 1.78
C ASP A 61 -0.89 15.60 1.59
N ARG A 62 -1.39 16.58 2.32
CA ARG A 62 -2.77 17.08 2.21
C ARG A 62 -3.12 17.69 0.85
N TYR A 63 -2.12 18.06 0.07
CA TYR A 63 -2.27 18.64 -1.27
C TYR A 63 -2.10 17.58 -2.36
N CYS A 64 -2.03 16.31 -1.96
CA CYS A 64 -1.75 15.17 -2.83
C CYS A 64 -0.36 15.23 -3.49
N THR A 65 0.61 15.92 -2.87
CA THR A 65 2.01 15.84 -3.28
C THR A 65 2.57 14.51 -2.84
N ILE A 66 3.05 13.70 -3.79
CA ILE A 66 3.66 12.38 -3.52
C ILE A 66 5.15 12.59 -3.28
N GLY A 67 5.67 12.07 -2.17
CA GLY A 67 7.02 12.32 -1.66
C GLY A 67 8.17 11.65 -2.42
N VAL A 68 8.00 11.36 -3.70
CA VAL A 68 9.03 10.76 -4.54
C VAL A 68 9.16 11.48 -5.88
N SER A 69 10.39 11.82 -6.27
CA SER A 69 10.64 12.42 -7.58
C SER A 69 10.81 11.35 -8.67
N PRO A 70 10.60 11.70 -9.96
CA PRO A 70 10.88 10.80 -11.08
C PRO A 70 12.34 10.32 -11.13
N ALA A 71 13.28 11.08 -10.56
CA ALA A 71 14.68 10.69 -10.46
C ALA A 71 14.86 9.52 -9.51
N VAL A 72 14.28 9.61 -8.30
CA VAL A 72 14.33 8.55 -7.29
C VAL A 72 13.52 7.32 -7.71
N VAL A 73 12.36 7.51 -8.31
CA VAL A 73 11.55 6.38 -8.83
C VAL A 73 12.35 5.50 -9.81
N ARG A 74 13.23 6.07 -10.63
CA ARG A 74 14.08 5.29 -11.56
C ARG A 74 15.08 4.38 -10.86
N GLU A 75 15.51 4.76 -9.66
CA GLU A 75 16.50 4.00 -8.86
C GLU A 75 15.86 2.89 -8.01
N LEU A 76 14.52 2.86 -7.94
CA LEU A 76 13.77 1.92 -7.13
C LEU A 76 13.15 0.81 -8.00
N ASP A 77 13.08 -0.40 -7.43
CA ASP A 77 12.35 -1.51 -8.06
C ASP A 77 10.84 -1.37 -7.83
N PHE A 78 10.41 -0.84 -6.68
CA PHE A 78 9.01 -0.68 -6.33
C PHE A 78 8.77 0.52 -5.40
N VAL A 79 7.64 1.21 -5.59
CA VAL A 79 7.22 2.36 -4.78
C VAL A 79 5.82 2.09 -4.23
N ILE A 80 5.67 2.18 -2.93
CA ILE A 80 4.37 2.09 -2.25
C ILE A 80 3.93 3.50 -1.87
N VAL A 81 2.65 3.82 -2.17
CA VAL A 81 2.04 5.11 -1.82
C VAL A 81 0.78 4.87 -0.99
N PRO A 82 0.80 5.10 0.32
CA PRO A 82 -0.41 5.06 1.13
C PRO A 82 -1.29 6.29 0.86
N THR A 83 -2.55 6.04 0.55
CA THR A 83 -3.58 7.08 0.44
C THR A 83 -4.41 7.22 1.70
N THR A 84 -4.23 6.29 2.64
CA THR A 84 -5.04 6.07 3.84
C THR A 84 -4.38 6.51 5.15
N HIS A 85 -3.22 7.16 5.11
CA HIS A 85 -2.58 7.75 6.29
C HIS A 85 -3.33 9.00 6.79
N LEU A 86 -4.61 8.84 7.13
CA LEU A 86 -5.47 9.91 7.63
C LEU A 86 -5.38 10.07 9.16
N HIS A 87 -4.20 9.81 9.72
CA HIS A 87 -3.89 9.94 11.14
C HIS A 87 -2.81 10.99 11.42
N MET A 88 -2.29 11.63 10.39
CA MET A 88 -1.17 12.58 10.49
C MET A 88 -1.69 14.02 10.42
N ASP A 89 -2.19 14.51 11.56
CA ASP A 89 -2.71 15.87 11.70
C ASP A 89 -1.68 16.91 11.27
N GLY A 90 -2.14 17.87 10.47
CA GLY A 90 -1.29 18.92 9.90
C GLY A 90 -0.46 18.50 8.69
N PHE A 91 -0.43 17.21 8.33
CA PHE A 91 0.29 16.71 7.17
C PHE A 91 -0.65 16.12 6.11
N THR A 92 -1.41 15.09 6.44
CA THR A 92 -2.35 14.45 5.50
C THR A 92 -3.77 15.01 5.59
N LEU A 93 -4.12 15.60 6.72
CA LEU A 93 -5.42 16.23 7.00
C LEU A 93 -5.28 17.31 8.08
N ASP A 94 -6.36 18.03 8.39
CA ASP A 94 -6.35 19.09 9.43
C ASP A 94 -6.57 18.53 10.84
N GLY A 95 -7.19 17.35 10.99
CA GLY A 95 -7.43 16.68 12.26
C GLY A 95 -8.86 16.88 12.81
N SER A 96 -9.69 17.68 12.13
CA SER A 96 -11.09 17.92 12.51
C SER A 96 -12.10 17.09 11.73
N GLU A 97 -11.64 16.32 10.74
CA GLU A 97 -12.46 15.60 9.79
C GLU A 97 -13.22 14.44 10.42
N GLY A 98 -14.55 14.43 10.22
CA GLY A 98 -15.43 13.33 10.58
C GLY A 98 -15.43 12.18 9.56
N ALA A 99 -16.37 11.24 9.71
CA ALA A 99 -16.43 10.07 8.86
C ALA A 99 -16.69 10.39 7.37
N ASP A 100 -17.58 11.33 7.10
CA ASP A 100 -17.95 11.69 5.73
C ASP A 100 -16.78 12.41 5.02
N GLU A 101 -16.07 13.33 5.70
CA GLU A 101 -14.91 13.99 5.15
C GLU A 101 -13.74 13.02 4.92
N ARG A 102 -13.52 12.05 5.83
CA ARG A 102 -12.48 11.03 5.65
C ARG A 102 -12.82 10.06 4.52
N ALA A 103 -14.09 9.72 4.31
CA ALA A 103 -14.53 8.94 3.16
C ALA A 103 -14.28 9.68 1.84
N ALA A 104 -14.57 10.98 1.81
CA ALA A 104 -14.25 11.83 0.66
C ALA A 104 -12.72 11.93 0.42
N LEU A 105 -11.91 12.04 1.49
CA LEU A 105 -10.45 12.02 1.40
C LEU A 105 -9.93 10.67 0.92
N TRP A 106 -10.47 9.56 1.40
CA TRP A 106 -10.10 8.22 0.92
C TRP A 106 -10.24 8.14 -0.60
N SER A 107 -11.40 8.55 -1.13
CA SER A 107 -11.69 8.53 -2.58
C SER A 107 -10.81 9.51 -3.36
N SER A 108 -10.74 10.78 -2.92
CA SER A 108 -10.02 11.82 -3.66
C SER A 108 -8.50 11.62 -3.67
N ARG A 109 -7.92 11.11 -2.59
CA ARG A 109 -6.48 10.81 -2.51
C ARG A 109 -6.12 9.60 -3.39
N PHE A 110 -6.96 8.58 -3.41
CA PHE A 110 -6.74 7.44 -4.30
C PHE A 110 -6.90 7.87 -5.77
N ASP A 111 -7.91 8.66 -6.10
CA ASP A 111 -8.09 9.21 -7.45
C ASP A 111 -6.89 10.07 -7.89
N ALA A 112 -6.38 10.93 -6.99
CA ALA A 112 -5.21 11.75 -7.25
C ALA A 112 -3.93 10.93 -7.47
N LEU A 113 -3.75 9.81 -6.73
CA LEU A 113 -2.66 8.87 -7.01
C LEU A 113 -2.77 8.28 -8.41
N LEU A 114 -3.98 7.90 -8.83
CA LEU A 114 -4.23 7.32 -10.15
C LEU A 114 -4.08 8.32 -11.31
N ASP A 115 -4.06 9.63 -11.03
CA ASP A 115 -3.77 10.71 -12.00
C ASP A 115 -2.31 11.15 -12.00
N ALA A 116 -1.48 10.62 -11.09
CA ALA A 116 -0.08 11.00 -10.98
C ALA A 116 0.75 10.50 -12.17
N ASP A 117 1.78 11.27 -12.53
CA ASP A 117 2.76 10.87 -13.55
C ASP A 117 3.80 9.92 -12.95
N LEU A 118 3.38 8.67 -12.74
CA LEU A 118 4.20 7.60 -12.15
C LEU A 118 4.21 6.36 -13.06
N PRO A 119 5.29 5.58 -13.07
CA PRO A 119 5.37 4.31 -13.79
C PRO A 119 4.60 3.23 -12.99
N PHE A 120 3.28 3.14 -13.22
CA PHE A 120 2.38 2.31 -12.41
C PHE A 120 2.72 0.83 -12.41
N GLU A 121 3.47 0.32 -13.38
CA GLU A 121 3.97 -1.06 -13.40
C GLU A 121 4.89 -1.40 -12.21
N LYS A 122 5.40 -0.38 -11.51
CA LYS A 122 6.21 -0.55 -10.29
C LYS A 122 5.70 0.31 -9.11
N VAL A 123 4.43 0.66 -9.13
CA VAL A 123 3.78 1.40 -8.04
C VAL A 123 2.67 0.57 -7.43
N GLY A 124 2.57 0.60 -6.11
CA GLY A 124 1.48 0.01 -5.36
C GLY A 124 0.80 1.01 -4.44
N VAL A 125 -0.50 0.85 -4.23
CA VAL A 125 -1.22 1.56 -3.17
C VAL A 125 -1.31 0.68 -1.93
N ALA A 126 -1.01 1.26 -0.75
CA ALA A 126 -0.93 0.53 0.51
C ALA A 126 -2.28 0.45 1.25
N HIS A 127 -2.48 -0.63 1.99
CA HIS A 127 -3.41 -0.90 3.10
C HIS A 127 -4.73 -0.11 3.09
N LEU A 128 -5.51 -0.22 2.01
CA LEU A 128 -6.73 0.57 1.74
C LEU A 128 -7.82 0.48 2.82
N THR A 129 -7.78 -0.51 3.73
CA THR A 129 -8.78 -0.72 4.78
C THR A 129 -8.18 -0.77 6.18
N CYS A 130 -7.06 -0.08 6.39
CA CYS A 130 -6.34 -0.10 7.67
C CYS A 130 -6.92 0.86 8.70
N SER A 131 -6.55 0.65 9.97
CA SER A 131 -6.96 1.51 11.09
C SER A 131 -6.35 2.93 11.06
N LEU A 132 -5.37 3.20 10.17
CA LEU A 132 -4.76 4.52 10.01
C LEU A 132 -5.70 5.53 9.35
N ILE A 133 -6.80 5.06 8.75
CA ILE A 133 -7.88 5.92 8.25
C ILE A 133 -8.52 6.70 9.39
N TRP A 134 -8.85 6.05 10.51
CA TRP A 134 -9.39 6.67 11.73
C TRP A 134 -9.32 5.71 12.93
N ARG A 135 -8.18 5.18 13.26
CA ARG A 135 -7.98 4.27 14.39
C ARG A 135 -9.16 3.28 14.57
N ASN A 136 -9.81 3.28 15.74
CA ASN A 136 -10.92 2.36 16.05
C ASN A 136 -12.24 2.67 15.31
N ARG A 137 -12.29 3.73 14.50
CA ARG A 137 -13.49 4.18 13.78
C ARG A 137 -13.36 4.06 12.26
N TYR A 138 -12.31 3.41 11.75
CA TYR A 138 -12.07 3.30 10.31
C TYR A 138 -13.22 2.61 9.56
N LEU A 139 -13.94 1.67 10.19
CA LEU A 139 -15.11 1.01 9.60
C LEU A 139 -16.25 1.99 9.33
N GLU A 140 -16.44 3.01 10.18
CA GLU A 140 -17.43 4.08 9.97
C GLU A 140 -17.11 4.88 8.68
N VAL A 141 -15.83 5.02 8.35
CA VAL A 141 -15.39 5.69 7.12
C VAL A 141 -15.64 4.81 5.91
N LEU A 142 -15.24 3.53 5.99
CA LEU A 142 -15.44 2.59 4.88
C LEU A 142 -16.93 2.42 4.53
N GLU A 143 -17.82 2.44 5.53
CA GLU A 143 -19.27 2.36 5.35
C GLU A 143 -19.86 3.56 4.59
N LYS A 144 -19.19 4.72 4.65
CA LYS A 144 -19.62 5.96 3.98
C LYS A 144 -19.21 6.02 2.51
N ILE A 145 -18.26 5.19 2.07
CA ILE A 145 -17.81 5.18 0.68
C ILE A 145 -18.86 4.45 -0.17
N PRO A 146 -19.46 5.11 -1.18
CA PRO A 146 -20.42 4.45 -2.07
C PRO A 146 -19.78 3.29 -2.85
N VAL A 147 -20.54 2.23 -3.07
CA VAL A 147 -20.06 1.05 -3.84
C VAL A 147 -19.66 1.45 -5.27
N GLU A 148 -20.40 2.37 -5.88
CA GLU A 148 -20.12 2.91 -7.21
C GLU A 148 -18.78 3.64 -7.27
N GLU A 149 -18.36 4.25 -6.15
CA GLU A 149 -17.08 4.93 -6.06
C GLU A 149 -15.91 3.92 -6.01
N TYR A 150 -16.09 2.79 -5.33
CA TYR A 150 -15.13 1.69 -5.39
C TYR A 150 -14.99 1.17 -6.83
N HIS A 151 -16.08 0.90 -7.53
CA HIS A 151 -16.04 0.46 -8.92
C HIS A 151 -15.32 1.46 -9.82
N ARG A 152 -15.66 2.74 -9.73
CA ARG A 152 -15.02 3.81 -10.51
C ARG A 152 -13.50 3.87 -10.31
N LEU A 153 -13.07 3.82 -9.06
CA LEU A 153 -11.65 3.92 -8.71
C LEU A 153 -10.87 2.66 -9.08
N PHE A 154 -11.41 1.48 -8.84
CA PHE A 154 -10.72 0.24 -9.19
C PHE A 154 -10.72 -0.05 -10.70
N GLU A 155 -11.75 0.34 -11.44
CA GLU A 155 -11.69 0.34 -12.91
C GLU A 155 -10.53 1.22 -13.43
N LYS A 156 -10.36 2.42 -12.85
CA LYS A 156 -9.25 3.32 -13.17
C LYS A 156 -7.91 2.71 -12.76
N ALA A 157 -7.80 2.12 -11.56
CA ALA A 157 -6.61 1.45 -11.06
C ALA A 157 -6.18 0.28 -11.95
N ALA A 158 -7.11 -0.56 -12.37
CA ALA A 158 -6.86 -1.66 -13.29
C ALA A 158 -6.31 -1.18 -14.63
N LYS A 159 -6.88 -0.09 -15.18
CA LYS A 159 -6.39 0.54 -16.43
C LYS A 159 -4.99 1.12 -16.29
N CYS A 160 -4.66 1.69 -15.14
CA CYS A 160 -3.32 2.21 -14.85
C CYS A 160 -2.30 1.09 -14.63
N GLY A 161 -2.74 -0.08 -14.14
CA GLY A 161 -1.87 -1.20 -13.81
C GLY A 161 -1.17 -1.07 -12.46
N ILE A 162 -1.65 -0.19 -11.56
CA ILE A 162 -1.14 -0.06 -10.19
C ILE A 162 -1.43 -1.32 -9.38
N GLY A 163 -0.48 -1.73 -8.52
CA GLY A 163 -0.68 -2.84 -7.58
C GLY A 163 -1.57 -2.44 -6.40
N ILE A 164 -2.47 -3.32 -5.99
CA ILE A 164 -3.27 -3.16 -4.78
C ILE A 164 -2.68 -4.01 -3.66
N GLU A 165 -2.31 -3.39 -2.55
CA GLU A 165 -1.77 -4.11 -1.40
C GLU A 165 -2.86 -4.88 -0.65
N LEU A 166 -2.56 -6.12 -0.33
CA LEU A 166 -3.33 -6.95 0.59
C LEU A 166 -2.62 -6.95 1.96
N ASN A 167 -3.07 -6.06 2.82
CA ASN A 167 -2.53 -5.87 4.16
C ASN A 167 -3.66 -5.57 5.15
N PHE A 168 -4.28 -6.62 5.64
CA PHE A 168 -5.30 -6.58 6.69
C PHE A 168 -5.27 -7.89 7.50
N PRO A 169 -5.67 -7.89 8.78
CA PRO A 169 -5.74 -9.12 9.57
C PRO A 169 -6.90 -10.00 9.09
N ALA A 170 -6.58 -11.13 8.47
CA ALA A 170 -7.58 -12.06 7.91
C ALA A 170 -8.25 -12.96 8.97
N GLY A 171 -7.63 -13.10 10.14
CA GLY A 171 -8.16 -13.94 11.22
C GLY A 171 -9.12 -13.20 12.14
N ASN A 172 -10.17 -13.90 12.61
CA ASN A 172 -11.08 -13.45 13.66
C ASN A 172 -11.83 -12.12 13.41
N MET A 173 -12.12 -11.79 12.16
CA MET A 173 -13.03 -10.70 11.84
C MET A 173 -14.48 -11.11 12.16
N ASP A 174 -15.22 -10.26 12.84
CA ASP A 174 -16.68 -10.41 12.90
C ASP A 174 -17.31 -10.13 11.53
N ALA A 175 -18.59 -10.44 11.37
CA ALA A 175 -19.26 -10.35 10.08
C ALA A 175 -19.28 -8.93 9.49
N GLU A 176 -19.40 -7.91 10.34
CA GLU A 176 -19.43 -6.52 9.92
C GLU A 176 -18.03 -6.05 9.48
N THR A 177 -17.02 -6.33 10.29
CA THR A 177 -15.62 -6.04 9.96
C THR A 177 -15.22 -6.73 8.65
N ALA A 178 -15.57 -8.01 8.49
CA ALA A 178 -15.29 -8.75 7.28
C ALA A 178 -16.00 -8.13 6.06
N ARG A 179 -17.28 -7.76 6.20
CA ARG A 179 -18.06 -7.13 5.14
C ARG A 179 -17.38 -5.85 4.63
N LEU A 180 -17.04 -4.93 5.54
CA LEU A 180 -16.48 -3.63 5.18
C LEU A 180 -15.01 -3.71 4.73
N THR A 181 -14.22 -4.56 5.37
CA THR A 181 -12.80 -4.72 5.02
C THR A 181 -12.61 -5.41 3.66
N LEU A 182 -13.41 -6.43 3.36
CA LEU A 182 -13.22 -7.22 2.13
C LEU A 182 -13.91 -6.61 0.90
N LEU A 183 -14.93 -5.77 1.09
CA LEU A 183 -15.69 -5.19 -0.02
C LEU A 183 -14.81 -4.49 -1.06
N PRO A 184 -13.90 -3.57 -0.70
CA PRO A 184 -13.05 -2.90 -1.69
C PRO A 184 -12.18 -3.89 -2.48
N TYR A 185 -11.61 -4.89 -1.83
CA TYR A 185 -10.74 -5.86 -2.49
C TYR A 185 -11.50 -6.81 -3.43
N ARG A 186 -12.75 -7.17 -3.09
CA ARG A 186 -13.61 -7.95 -3.98
C ARG A 186 -13.95 -7.17 -5.24
N ILE A 187 -14.31 -5.89 -5.09
CA ILE A 187 -14.57 -5.02 -6.22
C ILE A 187 -13.28 -4.81 -7.04
N ALA A 188 -12.14 -4.59 -6.40
CA ALA A 188 -10.86 -4.49 -7.10
C ALA A 188 -10.56 -5.72 -7.96
N LYS A 189 -10.85 -6.94 -7.45
CA LYS A 189 -10.72 -8.19 -8.21
C LYS A 189 -11.70 -8.23 -9.38
N GLU A 190 -12.97 -7.87 -9.17
CA GLU A 190 -14.02 -7.81 -10.21
C GLU A 190 -13.63 -6.86 -11.34
N GLU A 191 -13.00 -5.73 -11.02
CA GLU A 191 -12.51 -4.74 -11.99
C GLU A 191 -11.17 -5.13 -12.66
N GLY A 192 -10.57 -6.27 -12.26
CA GLY A 192 -9.35 -6.80 -12.85
C GLY A 192 -8.06 -6.17 -12.32
N CYS A 193 -8.09 -5.57 -11.13
CA CYS A 193 -6.88 -5.12 -10.45
C CYS A 193 -5.98 -6.31 -10.11
N ARG A 194 -4.67 -6.03 -9.96
CA ARG A 194 -3.68 -7.00 -9.52
C ARG A 194 -3.17 -6.68 -8.13
N PHE A 195 -2.77 -7.70 -7.39
CA PHE A 195 -2.50 -7.62 -5.97
C PHE A 195 -1.06 -7.99 -5.63
N TYR A 196 -0.58 -7.43 -4.53
CA TYR A 196 0.63 -7.87 -3.83
C TYR A 196 0.35 -7.97 -2.33
N LEU A 197 1.17 -8.78 -1.64
CA LEU A 197 1.02 -9.02 -0.21
C LEU A 197 1.98 -8.11 0.55
N GLY A 198 1.47 -7.33 1.49
CA GLY A 198 2.24 -6.47 2.37
C GLY A 198 2.13 -6.90 3.83
N SER A 199 3.26 -6.92 4.53
CA SER A 199 3.29 -7.24 5.97
C SER A 199 3.30 -6.01 6.86
N ASP A 200 3.77 -4.88 6.33
CA ASP A 200 4.04 -3.65 7.10
C ASP A 200 4.85 -3.93 8.38
N ALA A 201 5.78 -4.89 8.29
CA ALA A 201 6.54 -5.37 9.42
C ALA A 201 7.73 -4.44 9.71
N HIS A 202 7.62 -3.64 10.75
CA HIS A 202 8.70 -2.75 11.26
C HIS A 202 9.75 -3.47 12.12
N HIS A 203 9.58 -4.76 12.36
CA HIS A 203 10.50 -5.59 13.14
C HIS A 203 10.43 -7.05 12.66
N PRO A 204 11.55 -7.81 12.67
CA PRO A 204 11.55 -9.23 12.23
C PRO A 204 10.49 -10.11 12.89
N ALA A 205 10.14 -9.85 14.16
CA ALA A 205 9.07 -10.58 14.84
C ALA A 205 7.68 -10.38 14.19
N GLY A 206 7.44 -9.26 13.49
CA GLY A 206 6.20 -9.00 12.75
C GLY A 206 6.02 -9.94 11.55
N LEU A 207 7.10 -10.57 11.06
CA LEU A 207 7.03 -11.53 9.97
C LEU A 207 6.53 -12.92 10.41
N ALA A 208 6.57 -13.24 11.71
CA ALA A 208 6.29 -14.59 12.20
C ALA A 208 4.90 -15.12 11.79
N ALA A 209 3.87 -14.25 11.74
CA ALA A 209 2.52 -14.62 11.36
C ALA A 209 2.16 -14.21 9.91
N ALA A 210 3.06 -13.54 9.18
CA ALA A 210 2.72 -12.92 7.90
C ALA A 210 2.29 -13.96 6.86
N LYS A 211 3.02 -15.09 6.74
CA LYS A 211 2.66 -16.14 5.78
C LYS A 211 1.26 -16.69 6.01
N ALA A 212 0.92 -17.07 7.26
CA ALA A 212 -0.39 -17.61 7.58
C ALA A 212 -1.51 -16.59 7.32
N ASN A 213 -1.25 -15.29 7.58
CA ASN A 213 -2.18 -14.23 7.26
C ASN A 213 -2.36 -14.06 5.74
N PHE A 214 -1.28 -14.15 4.97
CA PHE A 214 -1.32 -14.07 3.50
C PHE A 214 -2.11 -15.24 2.90
N GLU A 215 -1.89 -16.47 3.36
CA GLU A 215 -2.65 -17.65 2.95
C GLU A 215 -4.14 -17.45 3.23
N ALA A 216 -4.51 -16.95 4.41
CA ALA A 216 -5.90 -16.66 4.76
C ALA A 216 -6.52 -15.54 3.89
N ILE A 217 -5.76 -14.49 3.54
CA ILE A 217 -6.23 -13.43 2.63
C ILE A 217 -6.51 -14.00 1.24
N VAL A 218 -5.60 -14.81 0.71
CA VAL A 218 -5.74 -15.46 -0.60
C VAL A 218 -7.01 -16.31 -0.63
N ASP A 219 -7.25 -17.11 0.41
CA ASP A 219 -8.46 -17.95 0.53
C ASP A 219 -9.74 -17.11 0.66
N LEU A 220 -9.74 -16.04 1.47
CA LEU A 220 -10.91 -15.17 1.69
C LEU A 220 -11.36 -14.42 0.42
N LEU A 221 -10.41 -14.09 -0.45
CA LEU A 221 -10.66 -13.38 -1.70
C LEU A 221 -10.67 -14.30 -2.92
N ASP A 222 -10.47 -15.61 -2.72
CA ASP A 222 -10.38 -16.61 -3.80
C ASP A 222 -9.40 -16.18 -4.91
N LEU A 223 -8.17 -15.77 -4.50
CA LEU A 223 -7.16 -15.27 -5.40
C LEU A 223 -6.36 -16.40 -6.06
N THR A 224 -5.93 -16.15 -7.27
CA THR A 224 -5.10 -17.06 -8.08
C THR A 224 -3.78 -16.38 -8.48
N GLU A 225 -2.89 -17.11 -9.13
CA GLU A 225 -1.66 -16.52 -9.69
C GLU A 225 -1.95 -15.45 -10.76
N ASP A 226 -3.11 -15.50 -11.43
CA ASP A 226 -3.50 -14.51 -12.43
C ASP A 226 -3.88 -13.15 -11.80
N ASP A 227 -4.20 -13.13 -10.51
CA ASP A 227 -4.53 -11.90 -9.76
C ASP A 227 -3.27 -11.19 -9.22
N LYS A 228 -2.10 -11.78 -9.38
CA LYS A 228 -0.84 -11.29 -8.86
C LYS A 228 -0.25 -10.18 -9.73
N ILE A 229 0.29 -9.15 -9.09
CA ILE A 229 1.05 -8.11 -9.79
C ILE A 229 2.26 -8.75 -10.47
N LEU A 230 2.47 -8.41 -11.75
CA LEU A 230 3.64 -8.82 -12.51
C LEU A 230 4.80 -7.89 -12.17
N MET A 231 5.37 -8.03 -10.97
CA MET A 231 6.59 -7.33 -10.62
C MET A 231 7.74 -7.89 -11.44
N LEU A 232 8.13 -7.10 -12.45
CA LEU A 232 9.41 -7.20 -13.17
C LEU A 232 10.00 -8.61 -13.21
N THR A 233 9.41 -9.47 -14.01
CA THR A 233 10.11 -10.64 -14.53
C THR A 233 11.16 -10.12 -15.51
N ALA A 234 12.33 -9.77 -15.02
CA ALA A 234 13.53 -9.61 -15.85
C ALA A 234 14.34 -10.86 -15.79
#